data_7bbb88504578ca084f8630fc69bac5ca
#
_entry.id   7bbb88504578ca084f8630fc69bac5ca
#
_cell.length_a   1.000
_cell.length_b   1.000
_cell.length_c   1.000
_cell.angle_alpha   90.00
_cell.angle_beta   90.00
_cell.angle_gamma   90.00
#
_symmetry.space_group_name_H-M   'P 1'
#
loop_
_entity.id
_entity.type
_entity.pdbx_description
1 polymer ?
#
loop_
_entity_poly.entity_id
_entity_poly.type
_entity_poly.pdbx_seq_one_letter_code
_entity_poly.pdbx_strand_id
1 'polypeptide(L)'
;MTSIKLIMRPYILAETNWKAVKQAEFQVAVLPWGATEAHNYHLPYGTDNVLADRIAAEAAKIAFSRGGKVIVLPAIPFGVNTGQPDVKFDMNLNPGTQFMILKDLITVLDRQEIHKLVILNTHGGNDFKQMIRELNLLFPKMFICQCNWFKIPGGENYFEDMGEHAGEVETSFMQYLIPELVLPLSEAGEGKARIFRVAALNEGWAWAERRWTQVTKDTGIGNPALATAGKGEIFFKLITEKIGEFLFELSVVPPDEFYKEKS
;
A
#
# COMPACT_ATOMS: atom_id res chain seq x y z
N MET A 1 40.58 -1.72 -6.81
CA MET A 1 39.46 -1.95 -5.87
C MET A 1 38.47 -0.80 -6.04
N THR A 2 37.42 -1.02 -6.80
CA THR A 2 36.35 -0.04 -6.99
C THR A 2 35.58 0.08 -5.68
N SER A 3 35.67 1.20 -5.00
CA SER A 3 34.87 1.51 -3.81
C SER A 3 33.40 1.44 -4.17
N ILE A 4 32.71 0.37 -3.75
CA ILE A 4 31.25 0.31 -3.80
C ILE A 4 30.78 1.40 -2.84
N LYS A 5 30.35 2.53 -3.37
CA LYS A 5 29.68 3.57 -2.61
C LYS A 5 28.33 2.99 -2.19
N LEU A 6 28.24 2.51 -0.95
CA LEU A 6 26.96 2.10 -0.37
C LEU A 6 26.07 3.35 -0.35
N ILE A 7 25.09 3.41 -1.25
CA ILE A 7 24.09 4.46 -1.25
C ILE A 7 23.02 4.05 -0.23
N MET A 8 23.33 4.31 1.04
CA MET A 8 22.36 4.12 2.13
C MET A 8 21.24 5.16 1.98
N ARG A 9 19.99 4.70 1.92
CA ARG A 9 18.82 5.57 1.95
C ARG A 9 18.40 5.78 3.43
N PRO A 10 18.74 6.93 4.03
CA PRO A 10 18.59 7.13 5.48
C PRO A 10 17.13 7.14 5.96
N TYR A 11 16.18 7.23 5.04
CA TYR A 11 14.74 7.18 5.29
C TYR A 11 14.15 5.76 5.13
N ILE A 12 14.95 4.73 4.86
CA ILE A 12 14.53 3.32 4.82
C ILE A 12 15.19 2.57 5.97
N LEU A 13 14.41 2.16 6.97
CA LEU A 13 14.95 1.54 8.19
C LEU A 13 15.75 0.28 7.89
N ALA A 14 15.27 -0.57 6.98
CA ALA A 14 15.93 -1.81 6.60
C ALA A 14 17.32 -1.60 5.95
N GLU A 15 17.63 -0.39 5.48
CA GLU A 15 18.90 -0.03 4.84
C GLU A 15 19.79 0.85 5.73
N THR A 16 19.31 1.23 6.91
CA THR A 16 20.06 2.03 7.88
C THR A 16 20.73 1.14 8.92
N ASN A 17 21.44 1.75 9.83
CA ASN A 17 22.10 1.08 10.96
C ASN A 17 21.97 1.93 12.24
N TRP A 18 22.24 1.30 13.38
CA TRP A 18 22.11 1.95 14.68
C TRP A 18 22.92 3.25 14.81
N LYS A 19 24.11 3.32 14.22
CA LYS A 19 24.95 4.53 14.26
C LYS A 19 24.24 5.72 13.61
N ALA A 20 23.57 5.50 12.46
CA ALA A 20 22.85 6.54 11.74
C ALA A 20 21.52 6.88 12.43
N VAL A 21 20.73 5.87 12.79
CA VAL A 21 19.41 6.06 13.44
C VAL A 21 19.53 6.77 14.79
N LYS A 22 20.56 6.46 15.59
CA LYS A 22 20.78 7.10 16.89
C LYS A 22 20.95 8.63 16.80
N GLN A 23 21.42 9.13 15.68
CA GLN A 23 21.70 10.58 15.45
C GLN A 23 20.60 11.28 14.65
N ALA A 24 19.65 10.52 14.13
CA ALA A 24 18.56 11.04 13.31
C ALA A 24 17.32 11.35 14.16
N GLU A 25 16.53 12.28 13.69
CA GLU A 25 15.22 12.59 14.24
C GLU A 25 14.14 12.21 13.22
N PHE A 26 13.11 11.51 13.67
CA PHE A 26 11.99 11.13 12.84
C PHE A 26 10.68 11.66 13.44
N GLN A 27 9.79 12.17 12.60
CA GLN A 27 8.47 12.67 12.97
C GLN A 27 7.35 11.76 12.50
N VAL A 28 7.58 11.05 11.39
CA VAL A 28 6.59 10.19 10.74
C VAL A 28 7.21 8.83 10.48
N ALA A 29 6.56 7.78 10.95
CA ALA A 29 6.82 6.41 10.52
C ALA A 29 5.83 6.04 9.41
N VAL A 30 6.32 5.42 8.33
CA VAL A 30 5.51 4.85 7.25
C VAL A 30 5.63 3.34 7.35
N LEU A 31 4.50 2.65 7.52
CA LEU A 31 4.41 1.20 7.52
C LEU A 31 3.79 0.72 6.22
N PRO A 32 4.58 0.23 5.25
CA PRO A 32 4.05 -0.39 4.06
C PRO A 32 3.32 -1.69 4.43
N TRP A 33 2.13 -1.90 3.86
CA TRP A 33 1.33 -3.09 4.12
C TRP A 33 0.73 -3.64 2.84
N GLY A 34 1.22 -4.77 2.40
CA GLY A 34 0.77 -5.47 1.21
C GLY A 34 -0.10 -6.68 1.51
N ALA A 35 -0.07 -7.63 0.58
CA ALA A 35 -0.59 -8.98 0.71
C ALA A 35 0.24 -9.95 -0.15
N THR A 36 0.11 -11.23 0.12
CA THR A 36 0.62 -12.30 -0.72
C THR A 36 -0.59 -13.07 -1.21
N GLU A 37 -0.99 -12.80 -2.46
CA GLU A 37 -2.20 -13.33 -3.08
C GLU A 37 -2.04 -13.51 -4.60
N ALA A 38 -2.89 -14.34 -5.19
CA ALA A 38 -2.89 -14.55 -6.64
C ALA A 38 -3.40 -13.31 -7.38
N HIS A 39 -2.65 -12.84 -8.38
CA HIS A 39 -2.96 -11.70 -9.22
C HIS A 39 -3.10 -12.13 -10.67
N ASN A 40 -4.25 -12.66 -11.05
CA ASN A 40 -4.46 -13.26 -12.36
C ASN A 40 -3.41 -14.35 -12.61
N TYR A 41 -3.18 -14.76 -13.86
CA TYR A 41 -2.16 -15.77 -14.20
C TYR A 41 -0.80 -15.17 -14.48
N HIS A 42 -0.70 -13.87 -14.77
CA HIS A 42 0.48 -13.23 -15.33
C HIS A 42 1.31 -12.39 -14.34
N LEU A 43 0.73 -12.00 -13.20
CA LEU A 43 1.43 -11.24 -12.18
C LEU A 43 1.88 -12.12 -11.01
N PRO A 44 3.00 -11.78 -10.34
CA PRO A 44 3.49 -12.55 -9.20
C PRO A 44 2.61 -12.36 -7.96
N TYR A 45 2.58 -13.36 -7.08
CA TYR A 45 1.90 -13.29 -5.77
C TYR A 45 2.33 -12.12 -4.88
N GLY A 46 3.53 -11.61 -5.10
CA GLY A 46 4.09 -10.47 -4.37
C GLY A 46 3.76 -9.11 -4.95
N THR A 47 2.81 -8.98 -5.87
CA THR A 47 2.44 -7.72 -6.53
C THR A 47 2.20 -6.60 -5.51
N ASP A 48 1.33 -6.80 -4.54
CA ASP A 48 1.05 -5.82 -3.48
C ASP A 48 2.28 -5.47 -2.65
N ASN A 49 3.13 -6.46 -2.35
CA ASN A 49 4.34 -6.26 -1.56
C ASN A 49 5.37 -5.42 -2.32
N VAL A 50 5.52 -5.66 -3.62
CA VAL A 50 6.38 -4.83 -4.48
C VAL A 50 5.86 -3.41 -4.54
N LEU A 51 4.56 -3.22 -4.72
CA LEU A 51 3.93 -1.89 -4.72
C LEU A 51 4.13 -1.19 -3.37
N ALA A 52 3.93 -1.89 -2.25
CA ALA A 52 4.11 -1.34 -0.91
C ALA A 52 5.54 -0.81 -0.71
N ASP A 53 6.55 -1.61 -1.03
CA ASP A 53 7.95 -1.23 -0.89
C ASP A 53 8.34 -0.09 -1.83
N ARG A 54 7.95 -0.17 -3.11
CA ARG A 54 8.36 0.82 -4.12
C ARG A 54 7.69 2.16 -3.93
N ILE A 55 6.38 2.18 -3.64
CA ILE A 55 5.63 3.41 -3.38
C ILE A 55 6.14 4.08 -2.11
N ALA A 56 6.31 3.33 -1.01
CA ALA A 56 6.83 3.88 0.25
C ALA A 56 8.22 4.48 0.08
N ALA A 57 9.13 3.76 -0.60
CA ALA A 57 10.50 4.20 -0.78
C ALA A 57 10.59 5.48 -1.62
N GLU A 58 9.85 5.58 -2.73
CA GLU A 58 9.90 6.76 -3.60
C GLU A 58 9.19 7.96 -2.95
N ALA A 59 8.03 7.74 -2.32
CA ALA A 59 7.33 8.80 -1.59
C ALA A 59 8.16 9.35 -0.41
N ALA A 60 8.80 8.47 0.36
CA ALA A 60 9.69 8.90 1.44
C ALA A 60 10.92 9.64 0.94
N LYS A 61 11.49 9.26 -0.21
CA LYS A 61 12.57 9.99 -0.88
C LYS A 61 12.16 11.43 -1.21
N ILE A 62 10.96 11.60 -1.77
CA ILE A 62 10.41 12.91 -2.11
C ILE A 62 10.25 13.77 -0.85
N ALA A 63 9.60 13.23 0.19
CA ALA A 63 9.44 13.92 1.46
C ALA A 63 10.79 14.28 2.11
N PHE A 64 11.72 13.33 2.15
CA PHE A 64 13.06 13.51 2.71
C PHE A 64 13.87 14.58 1.96
N SER A 65 13.80 14.63 0.63
CA SER A 65 14.49 15.63 -0.20
C SER A 65 14.03 17.06 0.09
N ARG A 66 12.82 17.22 0.64
CA ARG A 66 12.23 18.51 1.09
C ARG A 66 12.52 18.83 2.56
N GLY A 67 13.28 17.98 3.25
CA GLY A 67 13.60 18.14 4.67
C GLY A 67 12.60 17.43 5.60
N GLY A 68 11.68 16.63 5.08
CA GLY A 68 10.74 15.82 5.89
C GLY A 68 11.46 14.77 6.72
N LYS A 69 11.12 14.66 8.00
CA LYS A 69 11.69 13.71 8.96
C LYS A 69 10.87 12.41 8.95
N VAL A 70 11.04 11.61 7.90
CA VAL A 70 10.27 10.39 7.65
C VAL A 70 11.14 9.15 7.71
N ILE A 71 10.60 8.03 8.18
CA ILE A 71 11.23 6.70 8.18
C ILE A 71 10.26 5.64 7.68
N VAL A 72 10.67 4.84 6.70
CA VAL A 72 9.91 3.69 6.21
C VAL A 72 10.32 2.46 7.01
N LEU A 73 9.34 1.84 7.64
CA LEU A 73 9.49 0.57 8.37
C LEU A 73 9.51 -0.60 7.37
N PRO A 74 10.00 -1.79 7.77
CA PRO A 74 9.87 -3.00 6.96
C PRO A 74 8.40 -3.30 6.64
N ALA A 75 8.13 -3.71 5.39
CA ALA A 75 6.77 -4.00 4.95
C ALA A 75 6.17 -5.24 5.63
N ILE A 76 4.85 -5.23 5.83
CA ILE A 76 4.08 -6.41 6.25
C ILE A 76 3.54 -7.08 5.00
N PRO A 77 3.97 -8.34 4.70
CA PRO A 77 3.69 -8.97 3.41
C PRO A 77 2.40 -9.78 3.37
N PHE A 78 1.57 -9.76 4.42
CA PHE A 78 0.35 -10.56 4.52
C PHE A 78 -0.86 -9.68 4.81
N GLY A 79 -1.88 -9.79 3.97
CA GLY A 79 -3.14 -9.05 4.06
C GLY A 79 -4.33 -9.92 4.48
N VAL A 80 -5.51 -9.31 4.50
CA VAL A 80 -6.78 -10.01 4.74
C VAL A 80 -7.27 -10.64 3.43
N ASN A 81 -7.21 -11.96 3.35
CA ASN A 81 -7.64 -12.79 2.21
C ASN A 81 -8.71 -13.81 2.61
N THR A 82 -9.58 -13.43 3.55
CA THR A 82 -10.64 -14.29 4.09
C THR A 82 -11.64 -14.75 3.03
N GLY A 83 -11.83 -13.97 1.96
CA GLY A 83 -12.67 -14.32 0.80
C GLY A 83 -12.03 -15.32 -0.18
N GLN A 84 -10.77 -15.70 0.01
CA GLN A 84 -9.95 -16.48 -0.95
C GLN A 84 -9.39 -17.80 -0.38
N PRO A 85 -10.04 -18.51 0.55
CA PRO A 85 -9.46 -19.68 1.24
C PRO A 85 -9.17 -20.84 0.28
N ASP A 86 -9.82 -20.86 -0.87
CA ASP A 86 -9.69 -21.92 -1.89
C ASP A 86 -8.61 -21.60 -2.94
N VAL A 87 -8.00 -20.41 -2.89
CA VAL A 87 -6.88 -20.02 -3.79
C VAL A 87 -5.57 -20.45 -3.15
N LYS A 88 -4.81 -21.25 -3.89
CA LYS A 88 -3.59 -21.87 -3.36
C LYS A 88 -2.55 -20.79 -3.03
N PHE A 89 -2.02 -20.81 -1.80
CA PHE A 89 -1.02 -19.87 -1.29
C PHE A 89 -1.47 -18.41 -1.14
N ASP A 90 -2.76 -18.10 -1.23
CA ASP A 90 -3.25 -16.80 -0.75
C ASP A 90 -3.12 -16.77 0.79
N MET A 91 -2.16 -15.97 1.26
CA MET A 91 -1.85 -15.90 2.68
C MET A 91 -2.81 -14.94 3.38
N ASN A 92 -3.62 -15.47 4.30
CA ASN A 92 -4.55 -14.67 5.08
C ASN A 92 -3.97 -14.25 6.43
N LEU A 93 -4.07 -12.96 6.73
CA LEU A 93 -3.82 -12.42 8.06
C LEU A 93 -5.11 -11.80 8.58
N ASN A 94 -5.73 -12.42 9.58
CA ASN A 94 -7.00 -11.95 10.13
C ASN A 94 -6.92 -10.51 10.68
N PRO A 95 -8.01 -9.72 10.61
CA PRO A 95 -8.03 -8.35 11.16
C PRO A 95 -7.59 -8.26 12.63
N GLY A 96 -7.95 -9.23 13.48
CA GLY A 96 -7.49 -9.28 14.86
C GLY A 96 -5.97 -9.46 15.01
N THR A 97 -5.34 -10.22 14.09
CA THR A 97 -3.88 -10.36 14.04
C THR A 97 -3.21 -9.08 13.56
N GLN A 98 -3.77 -8.42 12.54
CA GLN A 98 -3.30 -7.10 12.09
C GLN A 98 -3.34 -6.07 13.22
N PHE A 99 -4.41 -6.06 14.00
CA PHE A 99 -4.54 -5.20 15.18
C PHE A 99 -3.42 -5.45 16.19
N MET A 100 -3.10 -6.71 16.49
CA MET A 100 -2.03 -7.05 17.44
C MET A 100 -0.66 -6.60 16.94
N ILE A 101 -0.36 -6.80 15.65
CA ILE A 101 0.88 -6.31 15.03
C ILE A 101 0.97 -4.78 15.15
N LEU A 102 -0.10 -4.06 14.77
CA LEU A 102 -0.14 -2.60 14.87
C LEU A 102 0.07 -2.13 16.30
N LYS A 103 -0.59 -2.76 17.28
CA LYS A 103 -0.46 -2.43 18.69
C LYS A 103 0.99 -2.55 19.18
N ASP A 104 1.67 -3.64 18.82
CA ASP A 104 3.05 -3.87 19.21
C ASP A 104 4.00 -2.85 18.56
N LEU A 105 3.86 -2.58 17.27
CA LEU A 105 4.66 -1.58 16.56
C LEU A 105 4.42 -0.17 17.11
N ILE A 106 3.16 0.22 17.34
CA ILE A 106 2.81 1.53 17.89
C ILE A 106 3.37 1.69 19.30
N THR A 107 3.38 0.63 20.12
CA THR A 107 4.01 0.66 21.45
C THR A 107 5.49 1.05 21.37
N VAL A 108 6.21 0.59 20.34
CA VAL A 108 7.62 0.97 20.12
C VAL A 108 7.73 2.42 19.69
N LEU A 109 6.89 2.85 18.72
CA LEU A 109 6.91 4.21 18.18
C LEU A 109 6.57 5.25 19.27
N ASP A 110 5.54 4.99 20.09
CA ASP A 110 5.11 5.88 21.17
C ASP A 110 6.23 6.05 22.23
N ARG A 111 6.91 4.96 22.60
CA ARG A 111 8.07 5.00 23.52
C ARG A 111 9.26 5.78 22.95
N GLN A 112 9.38 5.86 21.64
CA GLN A 112 10.45 6.58 20.93
C GLN A 112 10.03 7.98 20.49
N GLU A 113 8.85 8.44 20.94
CA GLU A 113 8.30 9.76 20.65
C GLU A 113 8.07 10.02 19.14
N ILE A 114 7.90 8.96 18.34
CA ILE A 114 7.50 9.04 16.94
C ILE A 114 5.98 8.90 16.88
N HIS A 115 5.27 10.01 17.04
CA HIS A 115 3.81 10.01 17.28
C HIS A 115 2.96 10.06 16.02
N LYS A 116 3.52 9.92 14.83
CA LYS A 116 2.76 9.89 13.57
C LYS A 116 3.06 8.62 12.80
N LEU A 117 2.02 7.83 12.53
CA LEU A 117 2.10 6.58 11.78
C LEU A 117 1.19 6.64 10.56
N VAL A 118 1.76 6.41 9.38
CA VAL A 118 1.03 6.20 8.12
C VAL A 118 1.08 4.71 7.76
N ILE A 119 -0.06 4.05 7.74
CA ILE A 119 -0.20 2.70 7.18
C ILE A 119 -0.42 2.87 5.67
N LEU A 120 0.64 2.64 4.89
CA LEU A 120 0.56 2.69 3.43
C LEU A 120 0.03 1.34 2.93
N ASN A 121 -1.25 1.30 2.64
CA ASN A 121 -1.95 0.09 2.23
C ASN A 121 -1.96 -0.07 0.71
N THR A 122 -1.58 -1.26 0.25
CA THR A 122 -1.57 -1.61 -1.17
C THR A 122 -2.53 -2.76 -1.52
N HIS A 123 -3.24 -3.30 -0.53
CA HIS A 123 -4.17 -4.43 -0.71
C HIS A 123 -5.62 -4.04 -0.39
N GLY A 124 -6.53 -4.30 -1.33
CA GLY A 124 -7.94 -3.93 -1.21
C GLY A 124 -8.70 -4.64 -0.08
N GLY A 125 -8.27 -5.85 0.32
CA GLY A 125 -8.85 -6.62 1.41
C GLY A 125 -8.56 -6.05 2.81
N ASN A 126 -7.55 -5.19 2.96
CA ASN A 126 -7.22 -4.57 4.22
C ASN A 126 -8.14 -3.36 4.53
N ASP A 127 -8.72 -3.31 5.72
CA ASP A 127 -9.43 -2.13 6.25
C ASP A 127 -8.99 -1.83 7.69
N PHE A 128 -8.16 -0.80 7.86
CA PHE A 128 -7.60 -0.43 9.15
C PHE A 128 -8.45 0.55 9.96
N LYS A 129 -9.54 1.08 9.42
CA LYS A 129 -10.29 2.18 10.05
C LYS A 129 -10.79 1.85 11.46
N GLN A 130 -11.33 0.63 11.67
CA GLN A 130 -11.83 0.25 12.99
C GLN A 130 -10.67 0.02 13.96
N MET A 131 -9.57 -0.57 13.48
CA MET A 131 -8.35 -0.75 14.28
C MET A 131 -7.75 0.60 14.70
N ILE A 132 -7.70 1.59 13.78
CA ILE A 132 -7.20 2.94 14.09
C ILE A 132 -8.07 3.59 15.18
N ARG A 133 -9.41 3.46 15.13
CA ARG A 133 -10.31 3.98 16.17
C ARG A 133 -9.99 3.41 17.55
N GLU A 134 -9.77 2.10 17.64
CA GLU A 134 -9.45 1.41 18.89
C GLU A 134 -8.03 1.77 19.38
N LEU A 135 -7.05 1.78 18.46
CA LEU A 135 -5.66 2.14 18.78
C LEU A 135 -5.53 3.58 19.28
N ASN A 136 -6.31 4.53 18.76
CA ASN A 136 -6.30 5.90 19.25
C ASN A 136 -6.78 6.03 20.70
N LEU A 137 -7.64 5.11 21.18
CA LEU A 137 -8.02 5.07 22.62
C LEU A 137 -6.87 4.55 23.49
N LEU A 138 -6.07 3.62 22.96
CA LEU A 138 -4.94 3.03 23.68
C LEU A 138 -3.70 3.93 23.66
N PHE A 139 -3.52 4.69 22.58
CA PHE A 139 -2.36 5.55 22.33
C PHE A 139 -2.81 6.99 21.98
N PRO A 140 -3.29 7.77 22.95
CA PRO A 140 -3.93 9.05 22.69
C PRO A 140 -2.99 10.15 22.14
N LYS A 141 -1.67 9.95 22.22
CA LYS A 141 -0.68 10.85 21.62
C LYS A 141 -0.41 10.53 20.14
N MET A 142 -0.80 9.34 19.69
CA MET A 142 -0.52 8.90 18.32
C MET A 142 -1.52 9.48 17.34
N PHE A 143 -1.03 10.03 16.25
CA PHE A 143 -1.79 10.26 15.02
C PHE A 143 -1.57 9.08 14.08
N ILE A 144 -2.60 8.28 13.88
CA ILE A 144 -2.56 7.08 13.04
C ILE A 144 -3.51 7.27 11.87
N CYS A 145 -3.00 7.11 10.66
CA CYS A 145 -3.83 7.16 9.46
C CYS A 145 -3.49 6.04 8.47
N GLN A 146 -4.44 5.70 7.59
CA GLN A 146 -4.17 4.84 6.45
C GLN A 146 -4.13 5.64 5.16
N CYS A 147 -3.21 5.30 4.28
CA CYS A 147 -3.11 5.79 2.91
C CYS A 147 -3.30 4.63 1.95
N ASN A 148 -4.36 4.66 1.14
CA ASN A 148 -4.65 3.67 0.11
C ASN A 148 -4.25 4.27 -1.24
N TRP A 149 -3.18 3.80 -1.87
CA TRP A 149 -2.71 4.36 -3.14
C TRP A 149 -3.79 4.31 -4.23
N PHE A 150 -4.56 3.22 -4.26
CA PHE A 150 -5.63 2.99 -5.25
C PHE A 150 -6.85 3.92 -5.10
N LYS A 151 -6.88 4.79 -4.08
CA LYS A 151 -7.87 5.86 -3.91
C LYS A 151 -7.36 7.23 -4.33
N ILE A 152 -6.12 7.32 -4.79
CA ILE A 152 -5.56 8.58 -5.29
C ILE A 152 -6.18 8.85 -6.68
N PRO A 153 -6.82 10.03 -6.89
CA PRO A 153 -7.45 10.34 -8.15
C PRO A 153 -6.42 10.64 -9.25
N GLY A 154 -6.83 10.44 -10.48
CA GLY A 154 -6.05 10.78 -11.68
C GLY A 154 -5.73 9.59 -12.57
N GLY A 155 -5.98 8.36 -12.13
CA GLY A 155 -5.77 7.15 -12.94
C GLY A 155 -6.67 7.10 -14.17
N GLU A 156 -7.89 7.61 -14.04
CA GLU A 156 -8.88 7.72 -15.11
C GLU A 156 -8.41 8.51 -16.34
N ASN A 157 -7.34 9.28 -16.22
CA ASN A 157 -6.73 10.01 -17.32
C ASN A 157 -5.75 9.16 -18.17
N TYR A 158 -5.37 7.98 -17.68
CA TYR A 158 -4.33 7.14 -18.28
C TYR A 158 -4.81 5.73 -18.60
N PHE A 159 -5.80 5.23 -17.87
CA PHE A 159 -6.30 3.85 -17.98
C PHE A 159 -7.73 3.84 -18.50
N GLU A 160 -8.01 2.87 -19.37
CA GLU A 160 -9.36 2.65 -19.88
C GLU A 160 -10.19 1.82 -18.90
N ASP A 161 -9.53 0.91 -18.18
CA ASP A 161 -10.12 0.09 -17.13
C ASP A 161 -9.27 0.22 -15.84
N MET A 162 -9.79 0.96 -14.86
CA MET A 162 -9.13 1.06 -13.56
C MET A 162 -9.03 -0.29 -12.86
N GLY A 163 -9.99 -1.19 -13.14
CA GLY A 163 -10.03 -2.51 -12.51
C GLY A 163 -10.10 -2.46 -10.98
N GLU A 164 -10.24 -3.62 -10.36
CA GLU A 164 -10.15 -3.74 -8.90
C GLU A 164 -8.93 -4.57 -8.49
N HIS A 165 -8.47 -5.51 -9.35
CA HIS A 165 -7.44 -6.48 -9.00
C HIS A 165 -6.80 -7.08 -10.25
N ALA A 166 -5.47 -7.05 -10.34
CA ALA A 166 -4.68 -7.59 -11.44
C ALA A 166 -5.12 -7.13 -12.85
N GLY A 167 -5.71 -5.94 -12.92
CA GLY A 167 -6.19 -5.32 -14.16
C GLY A 167 -5.11 -4.48 -14.84
N GLU A 168 -5.54 -3.51 -15.66
CA GLU A 168 -4.65 -2.66 -16.45
C GLU A 168 -3.66 -1.87 -15.59
N VAL A 169 -4.12 -1.33 -14.46
CA VAL A 169 -3.30 -0.46 -13.59
C VAL A 169 -2.15 -1.24 -12.95
N GLU A 170 -2.45 -2.32 -12.23
CA GLU A 170 -1.43 -3.10 -11.52
C GLU A 170 -0.49 -3.81 -12.50
N THR A 171 -1.03 -4.30 -13.61
CA THR A 171 -0.20 -4.87 -14.68
C THR A 171 0.77 -3.85 -15.24
N SER A 172 0.33 -2.61 -15.47
CA SER A 172 1.20 -1.52 -15.94
C SER A 172 2.28 -1.18 -14.94
N PHE A 173 1.95 -1.13 -13.65
CA PHE A 173 2.94 -0.92 -12.59
C PHE A 173 3.99 -2.03 -12.56
N MET A 174 3.56 -3.29 -12.63
CA MET A 174 4.50 -4.41 -12.55
C MET A 174 5.38 -4.49 -13.80
N GLN A 175 4.86 -4.18 -14.99
CA GLN A 175 5.65 -4.04 -16.22
C GLN A 175 6.70 -2.92 -16.13
N TYR A 176 6.42 -1.86 -15.38
CA TYR A 176 7.38 -0.78 -15.13
C TYR A 176 8.41 -1.14 -14.04
N LEU A 177 7.97 -1.73 -12.94
CA LEU A 177 8.80 -1.92 -11.74
C LEU A 177 9.64 -3.20 -11.75
N ILE A 178 9.08 -4.30 -12.27
CA ILE A 178 9.70 -5.64 -12.27
C ILE A 178 9.28 -6.45 -13.52
N PRO A 179 9.53 -5.94 -14.74
CA PRO A 179 9.08 -6.58 -15.98
C PRO A 179 9.52 -8.05 -16.11
N GLU A 180 10.63 -8.42 -15.49
CA GLU A 180 11.17 -9.78 -15.48
C GLU A 180 10.32 -10.82 -14.72
N LEU A 181 9.39 -10.38 -13.89
CA LEU A 181 8.45 -11.24 -13.15
C LEU A 181 7.04 -11.24 -13.73
N VAL A 182 6.79 -10.49 -14.79
CA VAL A 182 5.49 -10.41 -15.45
C VAL A 182 5.46 -11.33 -16.67
N LEU A 183 4.52 -12.28 -16.71
CA LEU A 183 4.35 -13.11 -17.89
C LEU A 183 3.77 -12.29 -19.06
N PRO A 184 3.97 -12.72 -20.31
CA PRO A 184 3.36 -12.09 -21.47
C PRO A 184 1.83 -11.92 -21.29
N LEU A 185 1.26 -10.84 -21.79
CA LEU A 185 -0.20 -10.59 -21.72
C LEU A 185 -1.04 -11.68 -22.39
N SER A 186 -0.46 -12.45 -23.31
CA SER A 186 -1.10 -13.64 -23.89
C SER A 186 -1.38 -14.76 -22.88
N GLU A 187 -0.69 -14.76 -21.74
CA GLU A 187 -0.89 -15.72 -20.64
C GLU A 187 -1.88 -15.19 -19.59
N ALA A 188 -2.27 -13.92 -19.68
CA ALA A 188 -3.23 -13.32 -18.75
C ALA A 188 -4.64 -13.87 -19.00
N GLY A 189 -5.40 -14.03 -17.92
CA GLY A 189 -6.84 -14.23 -18.00
C GLY A 189 -7.58 -12.93 -18.34
N GLU A 190 -8.85 -13.04 -18.68
CA GLU A 190 -9.66 -11.90 -19.12
C GLU A 190 -10.01 -10.92 -17.99
N GLY A 191 -9.80 -11.29 -16.73
CA GLY A 191 -10.15 -10.48 -15.56
C GLY A 191 -11.66 -10.22 -15.41
N LYS A 192 -12.50 -11.11 -15.96
CA LYS A 192 -13.96 -10.99 -15.88
C LYS A 192 -14.49 -11.40 -14.52
N ALA A 193 -15.24 -10.49 -13.89
CA ALA A 193 -15.88 -10.72 -12.60
C ALA A 193 -17.40 -10.95 -12.73
N ARG A 194 -17.94 -11.79 -11.83
CA ARG A 194 -19.37 -11.88 -11.59
C ARG A 194 -19.76 -10.89 -10.50
N ILE A 195 -20.95 -10.35 -10.60
CA ILE A 195 -21.55 -9.47 -9.61
C ILE A 195 -22.59 -10.24 -8.75
N PHE A 196 -22.96 -9.67 -7.63
CA PHE A 196 -24.06 -10.18 -6.83
C PHE A 196 -25.39 -10.13 -7.60
N ARG A 197 -26.30 -11.06 -7.33
CA ARG A 197 -27.68 -11.00 -7.85
C ARG A 197 -28.56 -10.02 -7.06
N VAL A 198 -28.08 -9.54 -5.91
CA VAL A 198 -28.79 -8.60 -5.04
C VAL A 198 -28.28 -7.19 -5.33
N ALA A 199 -29.16 -6.33 -5.81
CA ALA A 199 -28.81 -4.97 -6.26
C ALA A 199 -28.10 -4.15 -5.17
N ALA A 200 -28.61 -4.18 -3.94
CA ALA A 200 -28.07 -3.44 -2.79
C ALA A 200 -26.57 -3.67 -2.55
N LEU A 201 -26.07 -4.91 -2.81
CA LEU A 201 -24.67 -5.26 -2.66
C LEU A 201 -23.80 -4.69 -3.79
N ASN A 202 -24.36 -4.57 -5.00
CA ASN A 202 -23.65 -3.98 -6.14
C ASN A 202 -23.66 -2.45 -6.08
N GLU A 203 -24.73 -1.85 -5.53
CA GLU A 203 -24.87 -0.41 -5.33
C GLU A 203 -24.03 0.11 -4.14
N GLY A 204 -23.50 -0.80 -3.29
CA GLY A 204 -22.55 -0.50 -2.22
C GLY A 204 -23.14 0.05 -0.91
N TRP A 205 -24.49 0.17 -0.78
CA TRP A 205 -25.12 0.54 0.48
C TRP A 205 -25.40 -0.66 1.42
N ALA A 206 -25.27 -1.90 0.92
CA ALA A 206 -25.10 -3.10 1.71
C ALA A 206 -23.76 -3.74 1.36
N TRP A 207 -23.17 -4.45 2.32
CA TRP A 207 -21.88 -5.10 2.13
C TRP A 207 -21.91 -6.57 2.55
N ALA A 208 -21.24 -7.41 1.76
CA ALA A 208 -20.92 -8.78 2.12
C ALA A 208 -19.55 -9.14 1.51
N GLU A 209 -18.81 -10.01 2.19
CA GLU A 209 -17.57 -10.52 1.66
C GLU A 209 -17.82 -11.34 0.38
N ARG A 210 -16.98 -11.14 -0.64
CA ARG A 210 -17.03 -11.91 -1.88
C ARG A 210 -16.25 -13.20 -1.73
N ARG A 211 -16.83 -14.33 -2.16
CA ARG A 211 -16.09 -15.58 -2.33
C ARG A 211 -15.39 -15.56 -3.67
N TRP A 212 -14.08 -15.35 -3.66
CA TRP A 212 -13.28 -15.00 -4.84
C TRP A 212 -13.39 -16.03 -5.97
N THR A 213 -13.32 -17.32 -5.67
CA THR A 213 -13.47 -18.41 -6.65
C THR A 213 -14.87 -18.49 -7.28
N GLN A 214 -15.89 -17.85 -6.67
CA GLN A 214 -17.21 -17.70 -7.27
C GLN A 214 -17.36 -16.43 -8.09
N VAL A 215 -16.53 -15.41 -7.84
CA VAL A 215 -16.54 -14.11 -8.52
C VAL A 215 -15.72 -14.17 -9.81
N THR A 216 -14.53 -14.74 -9.77
CA THR A 216 -13.60 -14.76 -10.90
C THR A 216 -13.03 -16.15 -11.15
N LYS A 217 -12.56 -16.43 -12.36
CA LYS A 217 -11.94 -17.70 -12.75
C LYS A 217 -10.42 -17.66 -12.68
N ASP A 218 -9.85 -16.50 -12.96
CA ASP A 218 -8.43 -16.22 -13.12
C ASP A 218 -7.87 -15.37 -11.98
N THR A 219 -8.64 -15.19 -10.92
CA THR A 219 -8.40 -14.31 -9.79
C THR A 219 -8.40 -12.81 -10.10
N GLY A 220 -8.34 -12.39 -11.37
CA GLY A 220 -8.37 -10.98 -11.78
C GLY A 220 -9.78 -10.36 -11.75
N ILE A 221 -9.84 -9.05 -11.52
CA ILE A 221 -11.03 -8.18 -11.71
C ILE A 221 -10.57 -6.90 -12.39
N GLY A 222 -10.69 -6.85 -13.70
CA GLY A 222 -10.19 -5.81 -14.59
C GLY A 222 -9.41 -6.40 -15.75
N ASN A 223 -9.48 -5.74 -16.92
CA ASN A 223 -8.85 -6.24 -18.14
C ASN A 223 -7.39 -5.78 -18.25
N PRO A 224 -6.37 -6.68 -18.21
CA PRO A 224 -4.97 -6.30 -18.33
C PRO A 224 -4.49 -6.01 -19.75
N ALA A 225 -5.32 -6.25 -20.78
CA ALA A 225 -4.88 -6.27 -22.19
C ALA A 225 -4.27 -4.95 -22.68
N LEU A 226 -4.66 -3.81 -22.10
CA LEU A 226 -4.17 -2.47 -22.49
C LEU A 226 -3.03 -1.96 -21.60
N ALA A 227 -2.53 -2.79 -20.69
CA ALA A 227 -1.44 -2.42 -19.80
C ALA A 227 -0.15 -2.16 -20.55
N THR A 228 0.58 -1.13 -20.13
CA THR A 228 1.91 -0.81 -20.64
C THR A 228 2.81 -0.26 -19.54
N ALA A 229 4.11 -0.55 -19.59
CA ALA A 229 5.09 0.01 -18.67
C ALA A 229 5.09 1.56 -18.65
N GLY A 230 4.82 2.19 -19.80
CA GLY A 230 4.73 3.66 -19.90
C GLY A 230 3.58 4.24 -19.08
N LYS A 231 2.39 3.65 -19.14
CA LYS A 231 1.24 4.02 -18.29
C LYS A 231 1.60 3.83 -16.81
N GLY A 232 2.21 2.69 -16.49
CA GLY A 232 2.70 2.38 -15.15
C GLY A 232 3.67 3.43 -14.62
N GLU A 233 4.68 3.82 -15.41
CA GLU A 233 5.65 4.84 -15.03
C GLU A 233 5.00 6.18 -14.70
N ILE A 234 4.12 6.66 -15.59
CA ILE A 234 3.46 7.97 -15.44
C ILE A 234 2.59 7.98 -14.17
N PHE A 235 1.76 6.96 -13.98
CA PHE A 235 0.87 6.93 -12.83
C PHE A 235 1.59 6.63 -11.52
N PHE A 236 2.64 5.81 -11.55
CA PHE A 236 3.51 5.58 -10.38
C PHE A 236 4.14 6.90 -9.90
N LYS A 237 4.67 7.72 -10.80
CA LYS A 237 5.20 9.04 -10.46
C LYS A 237 4.13 9.94 -9.84
N LEU A 238 2.95 9.99 -10.44
CA LEU A 238 1.84 10.80 -9.92
C LEU A 238 1.47 10.42 -8.48
N ILE A 239 1.28 9.12 -8.20
CA ILE A 239 0.89 8.68 -6.86
C ILE A 239 2.01 8.88 -5.83
N THR A 240 3.27 8.64 -6.23
CA THR A 240 4.41 8.80 -5.32
C THR A 240 4.70 10.28 -5.02
N GLU A 241 4.49 11.18 -5.97
CA GLU A 241 4.54 12.63 -5.75
C GLU A 241 3.47 13.08 -4.75
N LYS A 242 2.21 12.66 -4.93
CA LYS A 242 1.10 12.98 -4.01
C LYS A 242 1.32 12.42 -2.60
N ILE A 243 1.78 11.18 -2.50
CA ILE A 243 2.07 10.58 -1.19
C ILE A 243 3.31 11.26 -0.56
N GLY A 244 4.33 11.57 -1.35
CA GLY A 244 5.51 12.28 -0.88
C GLY A 244 5.20 13.67 -0.34
N GLU A 245 4.32 14.42 -1.01
CA GLU A 245 3.79 15.69 -0.52
C GLU A 245 3.06 15.52 0.83
N PHE A 246 2.12 14.58 0.88
CA PHE A 246 1.39 14.23 2.10
C PHE A 246 2.33 13.87 3.26
N LEU A 247 3.36 13.06 3.02
CA LEU A 247 4.33 12.68 4.05
C LEU A 247 5.16 13.87 4.53
N PHE A 248 5.53 14.76 3.62
CA PHE A 248 6.22 16.00 3.96
C PHE A 248 5.33 16.91 4.83
N GLU A 249 4.11 17.21 4.38
CA GLU A 249 3.16 18.02 5.13
C GLU A 249 2.91 17.43 6.53
N LEU A 250 2.69 16.11 6.60
CA LEU A 250 2.49 15.42 7.87
C LEU A 250 3.72 15.53 8.78
N SER A 251 4.94 15.55 8.24
CA SER A 251 6.15 15.65 9.02
C SER A 251 6.37 17.01 9.67
N VAL A 252 5.81 18.08 9.10
CA VAL A 252 6.01 19.45 9.57
C VAL A 252 4.85 20.01 10.38
N VAL A 253 3.62 19.48 10.23
CA VAL A 253 2.44 19.91 11.00
C VAL A 253 2.61 19.53 12.48
N PRO A 254 2.51 20.47 13.42
CA PRO A 254 2.48 20.16 14.85
C PRO A 254 1.27 19.29 15.23
N PRO A 255 1.37 18.42 16.26
CA PRO A 255 0.28 17.52 16.66
C PRO A 255 -1.00 18.22 17.09
N ASP A 256 -0.93 19.44 17.57
CA ASP A 256 -2.06 20.28 18.01
C ASP A 256 -2.67 21.14 16.90
N GLU A 257 -2.07 21.13 15.69
CA GLU A 257 -2.50 21.98 14.56
C GLU A 257 -3.08 21.15 13.38
N PHE A 258 -3.51 19.92 13.60
CA PHE A 258 -4.09 19.09 12.54
C PHE A 258 -5.41 19.62 11.97
N TYR A 259 -6.10 20.47 12.69
CA TYR A 259 -7.40 21.00 12.30
C TYR A 259 -7.35 22.51 12.09
N LYS A 260 -7.98 22.98 11.04
CA LYS A 260 -8.21 24.40 10.77
C LYS A 260 -9.70 24.65 10.51
N GLU A 261 -10.16 25.87 10.76
CA GLU A 261 -11.52 26.26 10.39
C GLU A 261 -11.73 26.14 8.88
N LYS A 262 -12.88 25.64 8.50
CA LYS A 262 -13.26 25.55 7.08
C LYS A 262 -13.70 26.94 6.65
N SER A 263 -12.92 27.56 5.76
CA SER A 263 -13.25 28.84 5.10
C SER A 263 -14.42 28.68 4.14
#